data_270a22270030ed94b3a41abb3024c6e1
#
_entry.id   270a22270030ed94b3a41abb3024c6e1
#
_cell.length_a   1.000
_cell.length_b   1.000
_cell.length_c   1.000
_cell.angle_alpha   90.00
_cell.angle_beta   90.00
_cell.angle_gamma   90.00
#
_symmetry.space_group_name_H-M   'P 1'
#
loop_
_entity.id
_entity.type
_entity.pdbx_description
1 polymer ?
#
loop_
_entity_poly.entity_id
_entity_poly.type
_entity_poly.pdbx_seq_one_letter_code
_entity_poly.pdbx_strand_id
1 'polypeptide(L)'
;SDLELTRNVLKLAQQQGLQIHYQYQLQDLSRKDDGWLLNFAGDQQATHSVVVLANGHQISRFSQTSSLPVYSVAGQVSHIPTTPELAELKQVLCYDGYLTPQNPANQHRCIGASYHRGSEETAYSDEDQQQNRQRLIDCFPHAQWAKEVDVSGKEARCGVRCATRDHLPMVEIGRAHV
;
A
#
# COMPACT_ATOMS: atom_id res chain seq x y z
N SER A 1 -6.58 -7.50 10.80
CA SER A 1 -6.25 -6.83 9.52
C SER A 1 -4.87 -6.17 9.62
N ASP A 2 -4.20 -5.94 8.52
CA ASP A 2 -2.86 -5.31 8.47
C ASP A 2 -2.85 -3.93 9.16
N LEU A 3 -3.97 -3.20 9.04
CA LEU A 3 -4.15 -1.92 9.73
C LEU A 3 -4.17 -2.06 11.25
N GLU A 4 -4.74 -3.13 11.77
CA GLU A 4 -4.80 -3.38 13.21
C GLU A 4 -3.42 -3.78 13.75
N LEU A 5 -2.69 -4.61 13.01
CA LEU A 5 -1.30 -4.95 13.33
C LEU A 5 -0.45 -3.69 13.39
N THR A 6 -0.52 -2.85 12.35
CA THR A 6 0.24 -1.59 12.31
C THR A 6 -0.09 -0.67 13.48
N ARG A 7 -1.38 -0.51 13.80
CA ARG A 7 -1.79 0.28 14.98
C ARG A 7 -1.24 -0.26 16.29
N ASN A 8 -1.24 -1.57 16.48
CA ASN A 8 -0.74 -2.18 17.70
C ASN A 8 0.78 -2.03 17.81
N VAL A 9 1.52 -2.21 16.72
CA VAL A 9 2.97 -1.96 16.69
C VAL A 9 3.29 -0.50 17.03
N LEU A 10 2.57 0.45 16.45
CA LEU A 10 2.76 1.87 16.75
C LEU A 10 2.45 2.20 18.23
N LYS A 11 1.39 1.63 18.79
CA LYS A 11 1.08 1.81 20.22
C LYS A 11 2.19 1.28 21.14
N LEU A 12 2.74 0.10 20.84
CA LEU A 12 3.86 -0.46 21.59
C LEU A 12 5.10 0.42 21.47
N ALA A 13 5.41 0.92 20.28
CA ALA A 13 6.53 1.81 20.05
C ALA A 13 6.36 3.16 20.80
N GLN A 14 5.15 3.70 20.87
CA GLN A 14 4.86 4.91 21.65
C GLN A 14 5.10 4.70 23.16
N GLN A 15 4.77 3.52 23.67
CA GLN A 15 5.07 3.17 25.07
C GLN A 15 6.59 3.12 25.36
N GLN A 16 7.40 2.94 24.31
CA GLN A 16 8.87 2.96 24.39
C GLN A 16 9.50 4.31 24.00
N GLY A 17 8.68 5.35 23.88
CA GLY A 17 9.16 6.71 23.63
C GLY A 17 9.06 7.20 22.19
N LEU A 18 8.47 6.41 21.26
CA LEU A 18 8.21 6.91 19.91
C LEU A 18 7.22 8.08 19.98
N GLN A 19 7.60 9.20 19.37
CA GLN A 19 6.71 10.33 19.13
C GLN A 19 6.17 10.25 17.69
N ILE A 20 4.85 10.38 17.53
CA ILE A 20 4.20 10.34 16.21
C ILE A 20 3.58 11.70 15.95
N HIS A 21 3.98 12.30 14.84
CA HIS A 21 3.44 13.56 14.35
C HIS A 21 2.67 13.30 13.06
N TYR A 22 1.36 13.55 13.07
CA TYR A 22 0.51 13.44 11.89
C TYR A 22 0.40 14.78 11.16
N GLN A 23 0.09 14.73 9.86
CA GLN A 23 -0.05 15.92 9.02
C GLN A 23 1.25 16.74 8.87
N TYR A 24 2.39 16.11 9.11
CA TYR A 24 3.73 16.67 8.87
C TYR A 24 4.23 16.17 7.51
N GLN A 25 3.95 16.92 6.47
CA GLN A 25 4.41 16.59 5.13
C GLN A 25 5.82 17.11 4.92
N LEU A 26 6.80 16.19 4.86
CA LEU A 26 8.18 16.53 4.52
C LEU A 26 8.22 17.00 3.05
N GLN A 27 8.74 18.20 2.82
CA GLN A 27 8.92 18.80 1.50
C GLN A 27 10.33 18.58 0.97
N ASP A 28 11.33 18.83 1.80
CA ASP A 28 12.74 18.58 1.49
C ASP A 28 13.55 18.28 2.73
N LEU A 29 14.76 17.81 2.52
CA LEU A 29 15.76 17.62 3.56
C LEU A 29 17.14 18.02 3.01
N SER A 30 17.96 18.60 3.87
CA SER A 30 19.31 19.03 3.51
C SER A 30 20.30 18.70 4.62
N ARG A 31 21.55 18.51 4.23
CA ARG A 31 22.63 18.31 5.20
C ARG A 31 22.93 19.60 5.92
N LYS A 32 23.03 19.55 7.25
CA LYS A 32 23.40 20.69 8.08
C LYS A 32 24.29 20.20 9.23
N ASP A 33 25.50 20.71 9.30
CA ASP A 33 26.49 20.29 10.28
C ASP A 33 26.62 18.75 10.35
N ASP A 34 26.45 18.16 11.51
CA ASP A 34 26.48 16.70 11.72
C ASP A 34 25.11 16.02 11.57
N GLY A 35 24.09 16.72 11.07
CA GLY A 35 22.74 16.23 10.99
C GLY A 35 22.00 16.57 9.70
N TRP A 36 20.71 16.48 9.76
CA TRP A 36 19.78 16.76 8.69
C TRP A 36 18.77 17.82 9.12
N LEU A 37 18.61 18.84 8.31
CA LEU A 37 17.50 19.79 8.42
C LEU A 37 16.35 19.28 7.55
N LEU A 38 15.19 19.14 8.14
CA LEU A 38 13.94 18.73 7.51
C LEU A 38 13.01 19.92 7.42
N ASN A 39 12.50 20.21 6.24
CA ASN A 39 11.51 21.25 6.00
C ASN A 39 10.15 20.59 5.71
N PHE A 40 9.15 20.98 6.48
CA PHE A 40 7.78 20.48 6.35
C PHE A 40 6.87 21.56 5.77
N ALA A 41 5.71 21.17 5.27
CA ALA A 41 4.67 22.09 4.87
C ALA A 41 4.25 23.00 6.04
N GLY A 42 3.97 24.28 5.77
CA GLY A 42 3.59 25.26 6.79
C GLY A 42 4.79 25.82 7.58
N ASP A 43 5.94 25.92 6.94
CA ASP A 43 7.17 26.54 7.47
C ASP A 43 7.72 25.90 8.77
N GLN A 44 7.34 24.66 9.02
CA GLN A 44 7.86 23.90 10.16
C GLN A 44 9.19 23.25 9.81
N GLN A 45 10.10 23.21 10.77
CA GLN A 45 11.43 22.62 10.62
C GLN A 45 11.78 21.72 11.79
N ALA A 46 12.60 20.70 11.52
CA ALA A 46 13.23 19.87 12.54
C ALA A 46 14.66 19.51 12.14
N THR A 47 15.51 19.26 13.12
CA THR A 47 16.89 18.81 12.90
C THR A 47 17.10 17.48 13.61
N HIS A 48 17.67 16.50 12.90
CA HIS A 48 17.95 15.17 13.43
C HIS A 48 19.32 14.68 12.95
N SER A 49 20.02 13.94 13.78
CA SER A 49 21.33 13.34 13.41
C SER A 49 21.16 12.22 12.37
N VAL A 50 20.05 11.50 12.41
CA VAL A 50 19.72 10.39 11.50
C VAL A 50 18.29 10.56 11.01
N VAL A 51 18.07 10.30 9.73
CA VAL A 51 16.75 10.29 9.09
C VAL A 51 16.55 8.97 8.35
N VAL A 52 15.40 8.35 8.54
CA VAL A 52 14.97 7.16 7.80
C VAL A 52 13.80 7.55 6.91
N LEU A 53 13.99 7.47 5.59
CA LEU A 53 12.93 7.69 4.61
C LEU A 53 12.23 6.36 4.32
N ALA A 54 10.99 6.23 4.74
CA ALA A 54 10.17 5.03 4.56
C ALA A 54 8.78 5.38 3.97
N ASN A 55 8.76 6.33 3.03
CA ASN A 55 7.56 6.95 2.48
C ASN A 55 7.05 6.32 1.17
N GLY A 56 7.43 5.06 0.90
CA GLY A 56 6.94 4.28 -0.23
C GLY A 56 7.31 4.90 -1.58
N HIS A 57 6.36 4.95 -2.53
CA HIS A 57 6.61 5.44 -3.89
C HIS A 57 7.08 6.90 -3.95
N GLN A 58 6.78 7.70 -2.94
CA GLN A 58 7.19 9.10 -2.89
C GLN A 58 8.67 9.28 -2.52
N ILE A 59 9.41 8.20 -2.28
CA ILE A 59 10.82 8.28 -1.93
C ILE A 59 11.66 8.96 -3.03
N SER A 60 11.31 8.79 -4.28
CA SER A 60 11.99 9.40 -5.44
C SER A 60 11.80 10.92 -5.56
N ARG A 61 10.94 11.53 -4.75
CA ARG A 61 10.70 12.98 -4.77
C ARG A 61 11.83 13.80 -4.15
N PHE A 62 12.65 13.18 -3.30
CA PHE A 62 13.78 13.88 -2.69
C PHE A 62 15.04 13.74 -3.55
N SER A 63 15.81 14.82 -3.65
CA SER A 63 17.06 14.84 -4.43
C SER A 63 18.04 13.75 -4.00
N GLN A 64 18.08 13.42 -2.71
CA GLN A 64 18.93 12.38 -2.13
C GLN A 64 18.58 10.96 -2.59
N THR A 65 17.35 10.75 -3.02
CA THR A 65 16.81 9.42 -3.34
C THR A 65 16.20 9.32 -4.75
N SER A 66 16.30 10.40 -5.55
CA SER A 66 15.73 10.46 -6.90
C SER A 66 16.34 9.45 -7.89
N SER A 67 17.57 8.98 -7.62
CA SER A 67 18.25 7.97 -8.45
C SER A 67 17.91 6.53 -8.09
N LEU A 68 17.12 6.29 -7.04
CA LEU A 68 16.74 4.93 -6.66
C LEU A 68 15.90 4.28 -7.77
N PRO A 69 16.20 3.00 -8.14
CA PRO A 69 15.52 2.32 -9.24
C PRO A 69 14.15 1.78 -8.82
N VAL A 70 13.31 2.67 -8.33
CA VAL A 70 11.94 2.39 -7.89
C VAL A 70 10.92 3.03 -8.81
N TYR A 71 9.72 2.50 -8.83
CA TYR A 71 8.60 3.07 -9.58
C TYR A 71 7.26 2.87 -8.88
N SER A 72 6.32 3.74 -9.19
CA SER A 72 4.95 3.67 -8.67
C SER A 72 4.16 2.57 -9.35
N VAL A 73 3.30 1.90 -8.60
CA VAL A 73 2.32 0.96 -9.12
C VAL A 73 1.00 1.23 -8.43
N ALA A 74 0.10 1.87 -9.14
CA ALA A 74 -1.28 2.03 -8.69
C ALA A 74 -2.05 0.72 -8.84
N GLY A 75 -3.02 0.49 -7.98
CA GLY A 75 -3.90 -0.67 -8.08
C GLY A 75 -5.11 -0.56 -7.17
N GLN A 76 -6.15 -1.27 -7.58
CA GLN A 76 -7.43 -1.35 -6.90
C GLN A 76 -7.70 -2.77 -6.44
N VAL A 77 -8.16 -2.88 -5.21
CA VAL A 77 -8.66 -4.12 -4.60
C VAL A 77 -10.16 -3.98 -4.44
N SER A 78 -10.92 -4.91 -4.99
CA SER A 78 -12.38 -4.92 -4.88
C SER A 78 -12.82 -5.56 -3.58
N HIS A 79 -13.74 -4.93 -2.87
CA HIS A 79 -14.41 -5.51 -1.72
C HIS A 79 -15.72 -6.16 -2.18
N ILE A 80 -15.91 -7.41 -1.82
CA ILE A 80 -17.07 -8.19 -2.22
C ILE A 80 -17.79 -8.76 -1.00
N PRO A 81 -19.12 -8.89 -1.04
CA PRO A 81 -19.85 -9.57 0.02
C PRO A 81 -19.50 -11.06 0.06
N THR A 82 -19.64 -11.66 1.22
CA THR A 82 -19.48 -13.10 1.38
C THR A 82 -20.76 -13.81 0.95
N THR A 83 -20.62 -14.88 0.14
CA THR A 83 -21.70 -15.85 -0.15
C THR A 83 -21.61 -17.06 0.81
N PRO A 84 -22.65 -17.89 0.93
CA PRO A 84 -22.60 -19.11 1.74
C PRO A 84 -21.42 -20.02 1.39
N GLU A 85 -21.15 -20.22 0.11
CA GLU A 85 -20.05 -21.06 -0.37
C GLU A 85 -18.69 -20.46 0.02
N LEU A 86 -18.53 -19.14 -0.13
CA LEU A 86 -17.31 -18.44 0.27
C LEU A 86 -17.13 -18.38 1.78
N ALA A 87 -18.18 -18.48 2.58
CA ALA A 87 -18.09 -18.43 4.03
C ALA A 87 -17.18 -19.54 4.62
N GLU A 88 -17.08 -20.66 3.94
CA GLU A 88 -16.23 -21.79 4.33
C GLU A 88 -14.75 -21.57 4.01
N LEU A 89 -14.41 -20.61 3.14
CA LEU A 89 -13.03 -20.29 2.82
C LEU A 89 -12.36 -19.52 3.95
N LYS A 90 -11.50 -20.19 4.70
CA LYS A 90 -10.77 -19.63 5.86
C LYS A 90 -9.32 -19.21 5.53
N GLN A 91 -8.86 -19.52 4.33
CA GLN A 91 -7.49 -19.24 3.87
C GLN A 91 -7.52 -18.26 2.71
N VAL A 92 -6.37 -17.61 2.46
CA VAL A 92 -6.18 -16.81 1.25
C VAL A 92 -6.05 -17.76 0.07
N LEU A 93 -6.88 -17.55 -0.93
CA LEU A 93 -6.78 -18.24 -2.22
C LEU A 93 -5.95 -17.38 -3.15
N CYS A 94 -4.78 -17.89 -3.58
CA CYS A 94 -3.89 -17.22 -4.54
C CYS A 94 -4.07 -17.83 -5.93
N TYR A 95 -4.18 -16.96 -6.92
CA TYR A 95 -4.28 -17.31 -8.35
C TYR A 95 -3.50 -16.23 -9.14
N ASP A 96 -3.91 -15.84 -10.33
CA ASP A 96 -3.43 -14.60 -10.96
C ASP A 96 -4.05 -13.35 -10.28
N GLY A 97 -4.02 -13.37 -8.98
CA GLY A 97 -4.63 -12.46 -8.04
C GLY A 97 -4.75 -13.11 -6.67
N TYR A 98 -5.70 -12.65 -5.86
CA TYR A 98 -6.01 -13.27 -4.57
C TYR A 98 -7.47 -13.02 -4.17
N LEU A 99 -7.99 -13.97 -3.37
CA LEU A 99 -9.25 -13.83 -2.65
C LEU A 99 -8.96 -14.04 -1.16
N THR A 100 -9.31 -13.06 -0.33
CA THR A 100 -9.06 -13.15 1.12
C THR A 100 -10.17 -13.89 1.85
N PRO A 101 -9.90 -14.41 3.05
CA PRO A 101 -10.96 -14.77 3.99
C PRO A 101 -11.86 -13.58 4.32
N GLN A 102 -13.02 -13.88 4.86
CA GLN A 102 -13.96 -12.87 5.33
C GLN A 102 -13.32 -12.01 6.44
N ASN A 103 -13.47 -10.69 6.33
CA ASN A 103 -13.12 -9.77 7.39
C ASN A 103 -14.23 -9.80 8.46
N PRO A 104 -13.92 -10.14 9.72
CA PRO A 104 -14.93 -10.23 10.78
C PRO A 104 -15.67 -8.91 11.06
N ALA A 105 -15.05 -7.76 10.76
CA ALA A 105 -15.62 -6.46 11.09
C ALA A 105 -16.75 -6.02 10.14
N ASN A 106 -16.68 -6.41 8.85
CA ASN A 106 -17.65 -5.96 7.84
C ASN A 106 -18.19 -7.10 6.96
N GLN A 107 -17.76 -8.33 7.22
CA GLN A 107 -18.15 -9.52 6.47
C GLN A 107 -17.82 -9.49 4.97
N HIS A 108 -16.95 -8.57 4.54
CA HIS A 108 -16.47 -8.49 3.17
C HIS A 108 -15.18 -9.27 2.97
N ARG A 109 -14.92 -9.63 1.74
CA ARG A 109 -13.69 -10.22 1.24
C ARG A 109 -13.04 -9.28 0.25
N CYS A 110 -11.78 -9.51 -0.03
CA CYS A 110 -11.06 -8.74 -1.04
C CYS A 110 -10.67 -9.65 -2.20
N ILE A 111 -10.92 -9.20 -3.42
CA ILE A 111 -10.35 -9.78 -4.64
C ILE A 111 -9.49 -8.74 -5.35
N GLY A 112 -8.45 -9.17 -6.01
CA GLY A 112 -7.57 -8.25 -6.74
C GLY A 112 -6.16 -8.78 -6.91
N ALA A 113 -5.29 -7.89 -7.31
CA ALA A 113 -5.49 -6.47 -7.52
C ALA A 113 -5.26 -6.12 -8.98
N SER A 114 -5.82 -4.99 -9.43
CA SER A 114 -5.34 -4.37 -10.67
C SER A 114 -3.91 -3.85 -10.51
N TYR A 115 -3.21 -3.60 -11.62
CA TYR A 115 -1.80 -3.29 -11.62
C TYR A 115 -1.47 -2.30 -12.74
N HIS A 116 -1.24 -1.03 -12.39
CA HIS A 116 -0.94 0.05 -13.32
C HIS A 116 0.46 0.60 -13.04
N ARG A 117 1.44 0.08 -13.80
CA ARG A 117 2.84 0.47 -13.66
C ARG A 117 3.06 1.92 -14.07
N GLY A 118 3.80 2.67 -13.24
CA GLY A 118 4.11 4.07 -13.47
C GLY A 118 2.96 5.02 -13.15
N SER A 119 1.82 4.51 -12.68
CA SER A 119 0.67 5.32 -12.26
C SER A 119 0.69 5.60 -10.76
N GLU A 120 0.20 6.78 -10.39
CA GLU A 120 -0.10 7.19 -9.01
C GLU A 120 -1.61 7.47 -8.82
N GLU A 121 -2.44 7.07 -9.80
CA GLU A 121 -3.88 7.28 -9.74
C GLU A 121 -4.51 6.39 -8.65
N THR A 122 -5.30 7.01 -7.79
CA THR A 122 -5.99 6.34 -6.68
C THR A 122 -7.51 6.54 -6.71
N ALA A 123 -8.04 7.11 -7.78
CA ALA A 123 -9.49 7.16 -7.98
C ALA A 123 -10.05 5.76 -8.23
N TYR A 124 -11.29 5.57 -7.80
CA TYR A 124 -12.03 4.33 -8.09
C TYR A 124 -12.21 4.15 -9.60
N SER A 125 -12.01 2.94 -10.09
CA SER A 125 -12.20 2.55 -11.49
C SER A 125 -13.20 1.40 -11.61
N ASP A 126 -14.28 1.62 -12.35
CA ASP A 126 -15.24 0.56 -12.71
C ASP A 126 -14.57 -0.52 -13.57
N GLU A 127 -13.63 -0.15 -14.43
CA GLU A 127 -12.88 -1.09 -15.26
C GLU A 127 -12.04 -2.03 -14.41
N ASP A 128 -11.28 -1.50 -13.45
CA ASP A 128 -10.48 -2.32 -12.52
C ASP A 128 -11.36 -3.25 -11.67
N GLN A 129 -12.55 -2.77 -11.29
CA GLN A 129 -13.53 -3.56 -10.56
C GLN A 129 -13.97 -4.79 -11.36
N GLN A 130 -14.30 -4.60 -12.63
CA GLN A 130 -14.69 -5.69 -13.52
C GLN A 130 -13.51 -6.60 -13.89
N GLN A 131 -12.32 -6.05 -14.09
CA GLN A 131 -11.12 -6.83 -14.36
C GLN A 131 -10.77 -7.78 -13.19
N ASN A 132 -10.85 -7.29 -11.96
CA ASN A 132 -10.61 -8.11 -10.77
C ASN A 132 -11.60 -9.28 -10.70
N ARG A 133 -12.88 -9.04 -11.00
CA ARG A 133 -13.91 -10.09 -11.06
C ARG A 133 -13.64 -11.06 -12.21
N GLN A 134 -13.36 -10.56 -13.40
CA GLN A 134 -13.13 -11.39 -14.58
C GLN A 134 -11.93 -12.32 -14.39
N ARG A 135 -10.83 -11.81 -13.84
CA ARG A 135 -9.63 -12.59 -13.53
C ARG A 135 -9.93 -13.76 -12.59
N LEU A 136 -10.77 -13.54 -11.58
CA LEU A 136 -11.23 -14.63 -10.71
C LEU A 136 -12.00 -15.69 -11.49
N ILE A 137 -12.95 -15.30 -12.35
CA ILE A 137 -13.73 -16.21 -13.17
C ILE A 137 -12.84 -17.00 -14.14
N ASP A 138 -11.89 -16.35 -14.77
CA ASP A 138 -10.98 -16.98 -15.74
C ASP A 138 -10.08 -18.04 -15.08
N CYS A 139 -9.66 -17.79 -13.83
CA CYS A 139 -8.88 -18.78 -13.06
C CYS A 139 -9.74 -19.95 -12.54
N PHE A 140 -11.04 -19.72 -12.35
CA PHE A 140 -11.96 -20.74 -11.82
C PHE A 140 -13.20 -20.89 -12.70
N PRO A 141 -13.06 -21.26 -14.00
CA PRO A 141 -14.16 -21.23 -14.98
C PRO A 141 -15.28 -22.23 -14.69
N HIS A 142 -14.98 -23.28 -13.93
CA HIS A 142 -15.95 -24.32 -13.54
C HIS A 142 -16.57 -24.09 -12.17
N ALA A 143 -16.10 -23.06 -11.42
CA ALA A 143 -16.62 -22.76 -10.09
C ALA A 143 -17.82 -21.80 -10.20
N GLN A 144 -18.99 -22.29 -9.82
CA GLN A 144 -20.21 -21.47 -9.85
C GLN A 144 -20.09 -20.25 -8.92
N TRP A 145 -19.51 -20.42 -7.74
CA TRP A 145 -19.29 -19.33 -6.78
C TRP A 145 -18.43 -18.16 -7.33
N ALA A 146 -17.48 -18.45 -8.24
CA ALA A 146 -16.66 -17.41 -8.84
C ALA A 146 -17.49 -16.49 -9.77
N LYS A 147 -18.47 -17.06 -10.48
CA LYS A 147 -19.39 -16.34 -11.37
C LYS A 147 -20.40 -15.49 -10.58
N GLU A 148 -20.72 -15.91 -9.37
CA GLU A 148 -21.69 -15.25 -8.48
C GLU A 148 -21.09 -14.12 -7.66
N VAL A 149 -19.77 -13.88 -7.76
CA VAL A 149 -19.12 -12.75 -7.08
C VAL A 149 -19.71 -11.43 -7.56
N ASP A 150 -20.23 -10.68 -6.60
CA ASP A 150 -20.88 -9.39 -6.84
C ASP A 150 -19.91 -8.23 -6.57
N VAL A 151 -19.68 -7.41 -7.57
CA VAL A 151 -18.89 -6.18 -7.51
C VAL A 151 -19.73 -4.93 -7.73
N SER A 152 -21.05 -5.05 -7.79
CA SER A 152 -21.98 -3.95 -8.09
C SER A 152 -22.01 -2.88 -6.98
N GLY A 153 -21.63 -3.23 -5.76
CA GLY A 153 -21.55 -2.30 -4.62
C GLY A 153 -20.47 -1.23 -4.77
N LYS A 154 -19.60 -1.34 -5.78
CA LYS A 154 -18.51 -0.39 -6.08
C LYS A 154 -17.59 -0.12 -4.89
N GLU A 155 -17.49 -1.06 -3.97
CA GLU A 155 -16.62 -0.94 -2.83
C GLU A 155 -15.20 -1.41 -3.21
N ALA A 156 -14.23 -0.53 -2.99
CA ALA A 156 -12.84 -0.80 -3.33
C ALA A 156 -11.87 -0.03 -2.43
N ARG A 157 -10.63 -0.50 -2.43
CA ARG A 157 -9.50 0.24 -1.89
C ARG A 157 -8.47 0.44 -2.99
N CYS A 158 -8.17 1.69 -3.28
CA CYS A 158 -7.12 2.08 -4.21
C CYS A 158 -5.86 2.48 -3.44
N GLY A 159 -4.70 2.25 -4.02
CA GLY A 159 -3.44 2.62 -3.41
C GLY A 159 -2.27 2.49 -4.37
N VAL A 160 -1.15 3.12 -4.00
CA VAL A 160 0.08 3.11 -4.79
C VAL A 160 1.16 2.37 -4.02
N ARG A 161 1.75 1.37 -4.65
CA ARG A 161 2.92 0.65 -4.14
C ARG A 161 4.20 1.26 -4.70
N CYS A 162 5.27 1.16 -3.94
CA CYS A 162 6.62 1.32 -4.43
C CYS A 162 7.15 -0.04 -4.87
N ALA A 163 7.59 -0.16 -6.10
CA ALA A 163 8.14 -1.40 -6.63
C ALA A 163 9.55 -1.20 -7.17
N THR A 164 10.36 -2.24 -7.08
CA THR A 164 11.67 -2.39 -7.72
C THR A 164 11.56 -3.30 -8.93
N ARG A 165 12.55 -3.28 -9.83
CA ARG A 165 12.52 -4.12 -11.04
C ARG A 165 12.59 -5.62 -10.75
N ASP A 166 13.28 -5.98 -9.68
CA ASP A 166 13.49 -7.37 -9.24
C ASP A 166 12.50 -7.81 -8.16
N HIS A 167 11.57 -6.92 -7.77
CA HIS A 167 10.57 -7.13 -6.71
C HIS A 167 11.17 -7.40 -5.32
N LEU A 168 12.45 -7.11 -5.11
CA LEU A 168 13.08 -7.26 -3.81
C LEU A 168 12.98 -5.99 -2.97
N PRO A 169 12.88 -6.11 -1.65
CA PRO A 169 13.00 -4.97 -0.75
C PRO A 169 14.34 -4.28 -0.90
N MET A 170 14.33 -2.96 -0.95
CA MET A 170 15.54 -2.15 -1.03
C MET A 170 15.77 -1.45 0.31
N VAL A 171 16.98 -1.61 0.85
CA VAL A 171 17.49 -0.85 1.98
C VAL A 171 18.83 -0.24 1.56
N GLU A 172 18.90 1.07 1.54
CA GLU A 172 20.06 1.84 1.13
C GLU A 172 20.51 2.77 2.25
N ILE A 173 21.80 2.84 2.50
CA ILE A 173 22.37 3.83 3.40
C ILE A 173 22.87 4.99 2.52
N GLY A 174 22.16 6.10 2.56
CA GLY A 174 22.57 7.31 1.86
C GLY A 174 23.87 7.84 2.43
N ARG A 175 24.91 7.83 1.63
CA ARG A 175 26.13 8.58 1.92
C ARG A 175 25.91 10.01 1.43
N ALA A 176 26.12 11.01 2.32
CA ALA A 176 26.30 12.35 1.84
C ALA A 176 27.51 12.35 0.91
N HIS A 177 27.28 12.51 -0.38
CA HIS A 177 28.40 12.83 -1.28
C HIS A 177 28.94 14.20 -0.85
N VAL A 178 30.16 14.16 -0.36
CA VAL A 178 30.98 15.36 -0.11
C VAL A 178 31.36 15.97 -1.46
#